data_1ebc021fcf3b5deb74a04f6b9fdbfa13
#
_entry.id   1ebc021fcf3b5deb74a04f6b9fdbfa13
#
_cell.length_a   1.000
_cell.length_b   1.000
_cell.length_c   1.000
_cell.angle_alpha   90.00
_cell.angle_beta   90.00
_cell.angle_gamma   90.00
#
_symmetry.space_group_name_H-M   'P 1'
#
loop_
_entity.id
_entity.type
_entity.pdbx_description
1 polymer ?
#
loop_
_entity_poly.entity_id
_entity_poly.type
_entity_poly.pdbx_seq_one_letter_code
_entity_poly.pdbx_strand_id
1 'polypeptide(L)'
;MTPSQPQPQPHQKRIAIIGSGISGQTCGYLLSKQHHTTLFEANDCLGGHTATIDLAIEGKTLAVDTGFIVFNDRTYPNFIKMMNQIGVASKPTEMSFSVHNRSTGLEYNGHSLNTLFAQRRNLLNPRFYYFIFEILRFNRLSKKANESSQDNQGSLGEFLDKHGFSDYFATHYVLAMTAAIWSASIDSCRDFPLQFFLNFLSNHGLLDIANRPQWYVIKGGSRSYIPGLTQSIQDIRLNAAVTSVTRFKDCVEITSKGQTETFDEVIFACHSDQALALLSDPSESETQVLSAINYRVNDVVLHTDKTILPQQKRAYASWNYCIDPKVDTLPTLTYNMNILQGLQTKQDLCVTLNQTSRIAPQHILRRFTYSHPVFTLESIVAQKLRSSICGNRLTHFCGAYWYNGFHEDGVRSALDVCHRFGISLDSVDSTEPLAKSETSEIQEDALTQGPAHA
;
A
#
# COMPACT_ATOMS: atom_id res chain seq x y z
N MET A 1 -24.15 49.28 17.95
CA MET A 1 -23.82 47.94 17.47
C MET A 1 -23.72 48.02 15.93
N THR A 2 -22.50 48.08 15.45
CA THR A 2 -22.22 48.06 13.99
C THR A 2 -22.44 46.64 13.47
N PRO A 3 -23.21 46.42 12.39
CA PRO A 3 -23.38 45.10 11.84
C PRO A 3 -22.03 44.59 11.34
N SER A 4 -21.63 43.39 11.79
CA SER A 4 -20.47 42.70 11.28
C SER A 4 -20.65 42.46 9.77
N GLN A 5 -19.71 42.96 8.96
CA GLN A 5 -19.69 42.67 7.53
C GLN A 5 -19.59 41.16 7.36
N PRO A 6 -20.35 40.54 6.43
CA PRO A 6 -20.22 39.14 6.14
C PRO A 6 -18.80 38.91 5.63
N GLN A 7 -18.08 37.95 6.24
CA GLN A 7 -16.78 37.50 5.70
C GLN A 7 -16.99 37.00 4.26
N PRO A 8 -16.12 37.42 3.31
CA PRO A 8 -16.22 36.91 1.95
C PRO A 8 -16.16 35.38 1.97
N GLN A 9 -17.16 34.74 1.40
CA GLN A 9 -17.13 33.28 1.20
C GLN A 9 -15.88 32.92 0.42
N PRO A 10 -15.13 31.86 0.80
CA PRO A 10 -13.95 31.43 0.05
C PRO A 10 -14.35 31.13 -1.39
N HIS A 11 -13.64 31.73 -2.33
CA HIS A 11 -13.92 31.58 -3.77
C HIS A 11 -13.82 30.09 -4.14
N GLN A 12 -14.91 29.50 -4.63
CA GLN A 12 -14.95 28.11 -5.05
C GLN A 12 -14.05 27.91 -6.26
N LYS A 13 -12.97 27.14 -6.11
CA LYS A 13 -12.00 26.83 -7.17
C LYS A 13 -12.42 25.62 -7.98
N ARG A 14 -12.02 25.59 -9.24
CA ARG A 14 -12.00 24.39 -10.09
C ARG A 14 -10.64 23.70 -9.96
N ILE A 15 -10.60 22.49 -9.39
CA ILE A 15 -9.37 21.77 -9.11
C ILE A 15 -9.34 20.48 -9.94
N ALA A 16 -8.29 20.31 -10.74
CA ALA A 16 -8.01 19.06 -11.42
C ALA A 16 -7.18 18.12 -10.51
N ILE A 17 -7.59 16.86 -10.39
CA ILE A 17 -6.88 15.81 -9.66
C ILE A 17 -6.50 14.74 -10.68
N ILE A 18 -5.20 14.45 -10.82
CA ILE A 18 -4.67 13.50 -11.81
C ILE A 18 -4.23 12.22 -11.09
N GLY A 19 -4.98 11.13 -11.29
CA GLY A 19 -4.79 9.83 -10.66
C GLY A 19 -5.79 9.55 -9.56
N SER A 20 -6.44 8.38 -9.62
CA SER A 20 -7.50 7.94 -8.71
C SER A 20 -7.03 6.93 -7.64
N GLY A 21 -5.74 6.86 -7.37
CA GLY A 21 -5.21 6.13 -6.22
C GLY A 21 -5.70 6.74 -4.90
N ILE A 22 -5.34 6.12 -3.75
CA ILE A 22 -5.81 6.58 -2.44
C ILE A 22 -5.54 8.07 -2.18
N SER A 23 -4.42 8.61 -2.68
CA SER A 23 -4.10 10.04 -2.52
C SER A 23 -5.06 10.94 -3.29
N GLY A 24 -5.36 10.61 -4.55
CA GLY A 24 -6.32 11.39 -5.36
C GLY A 24 -7.73 11.29 -4.82
N GLN A 25 -8.17 10.11 -4.39
CA GLN A 25 -9.47 9.92 -3.75
C GLN A 25 -9.57 10.70 -2.43
N THR A 26 -8.52 10.73 -1.62
CA THR A 26 -8.49 11.52 -0.37
C THR A 26 -8.60 13.02 -0.65
N CYS A 27 -7.85 13.54 -1.65
CA CYS A 27 -7.99 14.92 -2.08
C CYS A 27 -9.40 15.21 -2.60
N GLY A 28 -9.94 14.34 -3.45
CA GLY A 28 -11.31 14.46 -3.97
C GLY A 28 -12.35 14.48 -2.86
N TYR A 29 -12.30 13.52 -1.94
CA TYR A 29 -13.21 13.41 -0.80
C TYR A 29 -13.27 14.68 0.05
N LEU A 30 -12.12 15.29 0.31
CA LEU A 30 -12.03 16.46 1.18
C LEU A 30 -12.33 17.76 0.43
N LEU A 31 -11.70 17.98 -0.73
CA LEU A 31 -11.79 19.26 -1.45
C LEU A 31 -13.14 19.47 -2.10
N SER A 32 -13.84 18.41 -2.52
CA SER A 32 -15.17 18.49 -3.14
C SER A 32 -16.24 19.13 -2.27
N LYS A 33 -15.98 19.25 -0.95
CA LYS A 33 -16.92 19.89 -0.02
C LYS A 33 -16.94 21.43 -0.13
N GLN A 34 -15.87 22.02 -0.66
CA GLN A 34 -15.71 23.46 -0.76
C GLN A 34 -15.35 23.94 -2.19
N HIS A 35 -14.88 23.01 -3.03
CA HIS A 35 -14.38 23.30 -4.38
C HIS A 35 -15.02 22.38 -5.41
N HIS A 36 -14.98 22.76 -6.67
CA HIS A 36 -15.38 21.90 -7.78
C HIS A 36 -14.19 21.05 -8.22
N THR A 37 -14.26 19.75 -8.00
CA THR A 37 -13.17 18.82 -8.31
C THR A 37 -13.49 17.96 -9.53
N THR A 38 -12.50 17.83 -10.42
CA THR A 38 -12.50 16.88 -11.54
C THR A 38 -11.38 15.88 -11.34
N LEU A 39 -11.73 14.59 -11.24
CA LEU A 39 -10.79 13.48 -11.07
C LEU A 39 -10.54 12.79 -12.42
N PHE A 40 -9.30 12.83 -12.89
CA PHE A 40 -8.85 12.15 -14.11
C PHE A 40 -8.20 10.82 -13.78
N GLU A 41 -8.68 9.74 -14.38
CA GLU A 41 -8.10 8.40 -14.30
C GLU A 41 -7.82 7.85 -15.71
N ALA A 42 -6.61 7.33 -15.89
CA ALA A 42 -6.18 6.78 -17.18
C ALA A 42 -6.85 5.44 -17.51
N ASN A 43 -7.14 4.65 -16.48
CA ASN A 43 -7.76 3.33 -16.60
C ASN A 43 -9.30 3.42 -16.66
N ASP A 44 -9.92 2.27 -16.89
CA ASP A 44 -11.37 2.07 -16.91
C ASP A 44 -12.00 1.93 -15.53
N CYS A 45 -11.18 1.91 -14.47
CA CYS A 45 -11.61 1.77 -13.08
C CYS A 45 -10.80 2.67 -12.13
N LEU A 46 -11.44 3.06 -11.02
CA LEU A 46 -10.82 3.82 -9.95
C LEU A 46 -10.03 2.91 -9.01
N GLY A 47 -9.02 3.48 -8.32
CA GLY A 47 -8.38 2.83 -7.19
C GLY A 47 -6.86 2.75 -7.25
N GLY A 48 -6.25 2.73 -8.43
CA GLY A 48 -4.82 2.48 -8.55
C GLY A 48 -4.43 1.15 -7.90
N HIS A 49 -3.59 1.17 -6.86
CA HIS A 49 -3.23 -0.05 -6.08
C HIS A 49 -4.37 -0.59 -5.21
N THR A 50 -5.52 0.08 -5.12
CA THR A 50 -6.75 -0.49 -4.53
C THR A 50 -7.43 -1.36 -5.56
N ALA A 51 -6.98 -2.59 -5.68
CA ALA A 51 -7.41 -3.53 -6.72
C ALA A 51 -7.97 -4.81 -6.09
N THR A 52 -9.26 -5.04 -6.27
CA THR A 52 -9.98 -6.23 -5.80
C THR A 52 -10.56 -6.99 -6.99
N ILE A 53 -10.32 -8.27 -7.06
CA ILE A 53 -10.79 -9.17 -8.13
C ILE A 53 -11.86 -10.11 -7.58
N ASP A 54 -13.00 -10.19 -8.26
CA ASP A 54 -14.03 -11.18 -7.95
C ASP A 54 -13.69 -12.50 -8.62
N LEU A 55 -13.61 -13.55 -7.80
CA LEU A 55 -13.40 -14.91 -8.25
C LEU A 55 -14.61 -15.79 -7.90
N ALA A 56 -15.16 -16.48 -8.89
CA ALA A 56 -16.17 -17.52 -8.68
C ALA A 56 -15.45 -18.84 -8.34
N ILE A 57 -15.44 -19.22 -7.06
CA ILE A 57 -14.78 -20.44 -6.56
C ILE A 57 -15.76 -21.18 -5.65
N GLU A 58 -15.91 -22.50 -5.87
CA GLU A 58 -16.76 -23.38 -5.06
C GLU A 58 -18.21 -22.85 -4.91
N GLY A 59 -18.75 -22.24 -5.97
CA GLY A 59 -20.12 -21.68 -5.97
C GLY A 59 -20.29 -20.38 -5.19
N LYS A 60 -19.19 -19.74 -4.75
CA LYS A 60 -19.17 -18.46 -4.04
C LYS A 60 -18.36 -17.44 -4.81
N THR A 61 -18.73 -16.16 -4.73
CA THR A 61 -17.91 -15.06 -5.19
C THR A 61 -17.01 -14.59 -4.05
N LEU A 62 -15.70 -14.65 -4.27
CA LEU A 62 -14.67 -14.19 -3.33
C LEU A 62 -14.05 -12.91 -3.87
N ALA A 63 -14.00 -11.87 -3.04
CA ALA A 63 -13.30 -10.63 -3.34
C ALA A 63 -11.83 -10.76 -2.88
N VAL A 64 -10.90 -10.80 -3.82
CA VAL A 64 -9.46 -11.01 -3.57
C VAL A 64 -8.69 -9.75 -3.90
N ASP A 65 -8.02 -9.18 -2.93
CA ASP A 65 -7.16 -8.01 -3.13
C ASP A 65 -5.81 -8.40 -3.73
N THR A 66 -5.34 -7.62 -4.69
CA THR A 66 -4.10 -7.90 -5.41
C THR A 66 -3.06 -6.78 -5.29
N GLY A 67 -3.46 -5.61 -4.79
CA GLY A 67 -2.58 -4.46 -4.53
C GLY A 67 -2.55 -4.13 -3.03
N PHE A 68 -3.33 -3.15 -2.59
CA PHE A 68 -3.48 -2.86 -1.15
C PHE A 68 -4.36 -3.91 -0.48
N ILE A 69 -3.85 -4.53 0.60
CA ILE A 69 -4.52 -5.66 1.26
C ILE A 69 -4.76 -5.38 2.76
N VAL A 70 -3.74 -4.91 3.47
CA VAL A 70 -3.73 -4.86 4.95
C VAL A 70 -3.34 -3.48 5.48
N PHE A 71 -3.87 -3.17 6.66
CA PHE A 71 -3.48 -2.02 7.49
C PHE A 71 -3.48 -2.43 8.96
N ASN A 72 -2.94 -1.61 9.85
CA ASN A 72 -2.89 -1.91 11.27
C ASN A 72 -3.35 -0.73 12.12
N ASP A 73 -3.68 -1.00 13.39
CA ASP A 73 -4.23 -0.04 14.34
C ASP A 73 -3.22 1.01 14.88
N ARG A 74 -1.94 0.87 14.55
CA ARG A 74 -0.87 1.74 15.07
C ARG A 74 -0.39 2.77 14.04
N THR A 75 -0.17 2.34 12.80
CA THR A 75 0.51 3.15 11.78
C THR A 75 -0.42 3.66 10.67
N TYR A 76 -1.75 3.46 10.80
CA TYR A 76 -2.75 3.90 9.84
C TYR A 76 -3.83 4.82 10.45
N PRO A 77 -3.48 5.84 11.27
CA PRO A 77 -4.47 6.62 12.01
C PRO A 77 -5.40 7.43 11.09
N ASN A 78 -4.87 8.04 10.02
CA ASN A 78 -5.66 8.84 9.10
C ASN A 78 -6.56 7.97 8.21
N PHE A 79 -6.03 6.86 7.72
CA PHE A 79 -6.79 5.88 6.94
C PHE A 79 -7.96 5.32 7.76
N ILE A 80 -7.72 4.90 9.01
CA ILE A 80 -8.75 4.39 9.92
C ILE A 80 -9.82 5.44 10.17
N LYS A 81 -9.41 6.68 10.46
CA LYS A 81 -10.34 7.79 10.68
C LYS A 81 -11.22 8.02 9.46
N MET A 82 -10.63 8.04 8.27
CA MET A 82 -11.34 8.21 7.01
C MET A 82 -12.32 7.05 6.74
N MET A 83 -11.90 5.78 6.98
CA MET A 83 -12.78 4.60 6.83
C MET A 83 -13.97 4.68 7.79
N ASN A 84 -13.76 5.13 9.02
CA ASN A 84 -14.84 5.34 9.99
C ASN A 84 -15.83 6.43 9.55
N GLN A 85 -15.33 7.54 8.99
CA GLN A 85 -16.19 8.62 8.47
C GLN A 85 -17.09 8.17 7.32
N ILE A 86 -16.60 7.28 6.44
CA ILE A 86 -17.39 6.77 5.31
C ILE A 86 -18.11 5.44 5.61
N GLY A 87 -18.08 4.96 6.87
CA GLY A 87 -18.80 3.77 7.33
C GLY A 87 -18.28 2.44 6.79
N VAL A 88 -17.01 2.36 6.38
CA VAL A 88 -16.42 1.14 5.84
C VAL A 88 -15.88 0.24 6.94
N ALA A 89 -16.38 -0.99 6.98
CA ALA A 89 -16.01 -1.97 8.01
C ALA A 89 -14.73 -2.74 7.64
N SER A 90 -13.97 -3.09 8.68
CA SER A 90 -12.80 -3.97 8.60
C SER A 90 -12.98 -5.23 9.45
N LYS A 91 -12.08 -6.20 9.28
CA LYS A 91 -11.97 -7.39 10.13
C LYS A 91 -10.50 -7.64 10.48
N PRO A 92 -10.20 -8.17 11.69
CA PRO A 92 -8.84 -8.53 12.07
C PRO A 92 -8.32 -9.65 11.17
N THR A 93 -7.00 -9.64 10.96
CA THR A 93 -6.29 -10.66 10.20
C THR A 93 -4.95 -11.02 10.82
N GLU A 94 -4.39 -12.15 10.37
CA GLU A 94 -3.05 -12.58 10.71
C GLU A 94 -2.03 -11.96 9.74
N MET A 95 -0.98 -11.35 10.29
CA MET A 95 0.17 -10.88 9.55
C MET A 95 1.39 -11.67 10.00
N SER A 96 1.75 -12.68 9.23
CA SER A 96 2.88 -13.56 9.48
C SER A 96 3.84 -13.55 8.28
N PHE A 97 5.12 -13.82 8.57
CA PHE A 97 6.19 -13.81 7.58
C PHE A 97 6.99 -15.10 7.63
N SER A 98 7.16 -15.73 6.47
CA SER A 98 7.99 -16.91 6.31
C SER A 98 9.09 -16.67 5.28
N VAL A 99 10.18 -17.38 5.47
CA VAL A 99 11.29 -17.49 4.53
C VAL A 99 11.48 -18.94 4.15
N HIS A 100 11.56 -19.20 2.84
CA HIS A 100 12.03 -20.48 2.35
C HIS A 100 13.15 -20.26 1.34
N ASN A 101 14.26 -20.94 1.56
CA ASN A 101 15.44 -20.89 0.70
C ASN A 101 15.55 -22.21 -0.08
N ARG A 102 15.36 -22.15 -1.39
CA ARG A 102 15.36 -23.35 -2.25
C ARG A 102 16.72 -24.03 -2.36
N SER A 103 17.81 -23.28 -2.22
CA SER A 103 19.17 -23.85 -2.34
C SER A 103 19.60 -24.56 -1.07
N THR A 104 19.25 -24.04 0.11
CA THR A 104 19.61 -24.64 1.42
C THR A 104 18.53 -25.53 2.00
N GLY A 105 17.30 -25.45 1.48
CA GLY A 105 16.13 -26.13 2.01
C GLY A 105 15.69 -25.61 3.37
N LEU A 106 16.09 -24.41 3.79
CA LEU A 106 15.60 -23.78 5.02
C LEU A 106 14.17 -23.28 4.83
N GLU A 107 13.30 -23.62 5.78
CA GLU A 107 11.92 -23.11 5.85
C GLU A 107 11.53 -22.80 7.30
N TYR A 108 11.05 -21.60 7.56
CA TYR A 108 10.52 -21.22 8.86
C TYR A 108 9.48 -20.09 8.71
N ASN A 109 8.64 -19.92 9.73
CA ASN A 109 7.70 -18.81 9.87
C ASN A 109 7.84 -18.22 11.28
N GLY A 110 8.06 -16.91 11.36
CA GLY A 110 8.34 -16.18 12.59
C GLY A 110 7.12 -15.90 13.49
N HIS A 111 5.94 -16.47 13.21
CA HIS A 111 4.71 -16.16 13.93
C HIS A 111 4.66 -16.75 15.35
N SER A 112 5.11 -17.97 15.52
CA SER A 112 5.12 -18.69 16.81
C SER A 112 6.30 -19.65 16.90
N LEU A 113 6.62 -20.15 18.12
CA LEU A 113 7.64 -21.18 18.28
C LEU A 113 7.32 -22.45 17.47
N ASN A 114 6.03 -22.82 17.37
CA ASN A 114 5.62 -23.98 16.58
C ASN A 114 5.90 -23.82 15.10
N THR A 115 5.68 -22.63 14.54
CA THR A 115 5.92 -22.30 13.13
C THR A 115 7.38 -21.94 12.86
N LEU A 116 8.10 -21.39 13.84
CA LEU A 116 9.53 -21.13 13.76
C LEU A 116 10.31 -22.43 13.57
N PHE A 117 9.93 -23.48 14.33
CA PHE A 117 10.43 -24.83 14.15
C PHE A 117 9.54 -25.68 13.21
N ALA A 118 9.02 -25.09 12.13
CA ALA A 118 8.24 -25.81 11.12
C ALA A 118 8.97 -27.06 10.62
N GLN A 119 10.28 -26.94 10.40
CA GLN A 119 11.19 -28.06 10.17
C GLN A 119 11.71 -28.58 11.51
N ARG A 120 11.14 -29.66 12.03
CA ARG A 120 11.48 -30.24 13.35
C ARG A 120 12.96 -30.61 13.52
N ARG A 121 13.68 -30.88 12.41
CA ARG A 121 15.14 -31.10 12.43
C ARG A 121 15.91 -29.89 13.01
N ASN A 122 15.36 -28.67 12.93
CA ASN A 122 15.98 -27.47 13.46
C ASN A 122 15.98 -27.41 15.01
N LEU A 123 15.18 -28.26 15.70
CA LEU A 123 15.25 -28.42 17.15
C LEU A 123 16.62 -28.97 17.63
N LEU A 124 17.33 -29.70 16.76
CA LEU A 124 18.64 -30.24 17.03
C LEU A 124 19.78 -29.51 16.30
N ASN A 125 19.51 -28.38 15.68
CA ASN A 125 20.46 -27.64 14.86
C ASN A 125 21.04 -26.42 15.60
N PRO A 126 22.29 -26.46 16.09
CA PRO A 126 22.90 -25.33 16.82
C PRO A 126 22.97 -24.05 16.01
N ARG A 127 23.16 -24.15 14.67
CA ARG A 127 23.19 -23.00 13.76
C ARG A 127 21.85 -22.29 13.75
N PHE A 128 20.73 -23.00 13.88
CA PHE A 128 19.41 -22.41 13.92
C PHE A 128 19.15 -21.67 15.24
N TYR A 129 19.66 -22.17 16.37
CA TYR A 129 19.61 -21.44 17.65
C TYR A 129 20.48 -20.16 17.61
N TYR A 130 21.66 -20.22 16.99
CA TYR A 130 22.49 -19.05 16.79
C TYR A 130 21.78 -18.00 15.91
N PHE A 131 21.09 -18.42 14.86
CA PHE A 131 20.24 -17.55 14.03
C PHE A 131 19.14 -16.86 14.86
N ILE A 132 18.45 -17.59 15.75
CA ILE A 132 17.45 -16.99 16.66
C ILE A 132 18.11 -15.99 17.61
N PHE A 133 19.28 -16.31 18.14
CA PHE A 133 20.06 -15.39 18.98
C PHE A 133 20.40 -14.10 18.23
N GLU A 134 20.82 -14.20 16.97
CA GLU A 134 21.10 -13.02 16.14
C GLU A 134 19.85 -12.16 15.88
N ILE A 135 18.66 -12.76 15.70
CA ILE A 135 17.39 -12.03 15.61
C ILE A 135 17.15 -11.20 16.88
N LEU A 136 17.28 -11.81 18.05
CA LEU A 136 17.07 -11.12 19.33
C LEU A 136 18.10 -10.00 19.56
N ARG A 137 19.36 -10.28 19.22
CA ARG A 137 20.46 -9.31 19.28
C ARG A 137 20.23 -8.13 18.35
N PHE A 138 19.80 -8.41 17.12
CA PHE A 138 19.48 -7.38 16.11
C PHE A 138 18.35 -6.48 16.60
N ASN A 139 17.23 -7.05 17.09
CA ASN A 139 16.11 -6.26 17.59
C ASN A 139 16.53 -5.32 18.73
N ARG A 140 17.39 -5.80 19.65
CA ARG A 140 17.91 -4.98 20.75
C ARG A 140 18.81 -3.86 20.27
N LEU A 141 19.74 -4.15 19.36
CA LEU A 141 20.68 -3.16 18.82
C LEU A 141 19.96 -2.13 17.95
N SER A 142 18.99 -2.56 17.14
CA SER A 142 18.17 -1.72 16.30
C SER A 142 17.34 -0.71 17.12
N LYS A 143 16.73 -1.15 18.23
CA LYS A 143 16.02 -0.23 19.15
C LYS A 143 16.95 0.82 19.72
N LYS A 144 18.15 0.40 20.20
CA LYS A 144 19.14 1.31 20.74
C LYS A 144 19.64 2.32 19.67
N ALA A 145 19.93 1.84 18.47
CA ALA A 145 20.39 2.69 17.37
C ALA A 145 19.28 3.69 16.94
N ASN A 146 18.01 3.29 16.97
CA ASN A 146 16.90 4.17 16.61
C ASN A 146 16.68 5.32 17.60
N GLU A 147 17.11 5.16 18.86
CA GLU A 147 17.08 6.20 19.89
C GLU A 147 18.28 7.17 19.80
N SER A 148 19.33 6.80 19.06
CA SER A 148 20.58 7.56 18.91
C SER A 148 20.70 8.17 17.52
N SER A 149 20.78 9.49 17.44
CA SER A 149 20.98 10.21 16.15
C SER A 149 22.35 9.96 15.49
N GLN A 150 23.32 9.42 16.23
CA GLN A 150 24.66 9.11 15.70
C GLN A 150 24.78 7.67 15.20
N ASP A 151 24.07 6.72 15.82
CA ASP A 151 24.18 5.29 15.53
C ASP A 151 23.25 4.82 14.41
N ASN A 152 22.36 5.67 13.91
CA ASN A 152 21.39 5.35 12.86
C ASN A 152 21.74 5.94 11.48
N GLN A 153 22.93 6.50 11.32
CA GLN A 153 23.43 6.99 10.04
C GLN A 153 24.02 5.86 9.18
N GLY A 154 24.14 6.11 7.88
CA GLY A 154 24.71 5.15 6.94
C GLY A 154 23.70 4.14 6.41
N SER A 155 24.20 2.99 5.97
CA SER A 155 23.39 1.93 5.35
C SER A 155 23.12 0.75 6.29
N LEU A 156 22.12 -0.04 5.94
CA LEU A 156 21.80 -1.29 6.64
C LEU A 156 22.98 -2.28 6.60
N GLY A 157 23.68 -2.35 5.46
CA GLY A 157 24.87 -3.20 5.30
C GLY A 157 25.98 -2.80 6.26
N GLU A 158 26.30 -1.50 6.35
CA GLU A 158 27.31 -0.98 7.29
C GLU A 158 26.95 -1.30 8.75
N PHE A 159 25.68 -1.20 9.11
CA PHE A 159 25.20 -1.56 10.45
C PHE A 159 25.40 -3.06 10.74
N LEU A 160 25.07 -3.94 9.78
CA LEU A 160 25.25 -5.38 9.93
C LEU A 160 26.74 -5.74 10.08
N ASP A 161 27.60 -5.15 9.28
CA ASP A 161 29.05 -5.39 9.30
C ASP A 161 29.71 -4.84 10.58
N LYS A 162 29.38 -3.60 10.98
CA LYS A 162 29.83 -2.97 12.24
C LYS A 162 29.53 -3.84 13.46
N HIS A 163 28.40 -4.50 13.47
CA HIS A 163 27.98 -5.32 14.58
C HIS A 163 28.33 -6.82 14.41
N GLY A 164 29.00 -7.21 13.34
CA GLY A 164 29.45 -8.60 13.11
C GLY A 164 28.29 -9.61 13.04
N PHE A 165 27.23 -9.28 12.31
CA PHE A 165 26.15 -10.23 12.02
C PHE A 165 26.57 -11.21 10.94
N SER A 166 26.13 -12.46 11.06
CA SER A 166 26.43 -13.48 10.04
C SER A 166 25.67 -13.24 8.74
N ASP A 167 26.28 -13.62 7.60
CA ASP A 167 25.61 -13.59 6.29
C ASP A 167 24.35 -14.48 6.30
N TYR A 168 24.37 -15.55 7.09
CA TYR A 168 23.21 -16.42 7.24
C TYR A 168 22.02 -15.68 7.85
N PHE A 169 22.23 -14.94 8.92
CA PHE A 169 21.21 -14.10 9.54
C PHE A 169 20.79 -12.96 8.61
N ALA A 170 21.76 -12.24 8.03
CA ALA A 170 21.48 -11.12 7.13
C ALA A 170 20.57 -11.56 5.98
N THR A 171 20.95 -12.62 5.26
CA THR A 171 20.22 -13.11 4.08
C THR A 171 18.85 -13.68 4.42
N HIS A 172 18.75 -14.49 5.51
CA HIS A 172 17.51 -15.22 5.80
C HIS A 172 16.53 -14.46 6.71
N TYR A 173 16.89 -13.32 7.26
CA TYR A 173 15.99 -12.52 8.09
C TYR A 173 15.90 -11.06 7.62
N VAL A 174 16.95 -10.28 7.84
CA VAL A 174 16.88 -8.81 7.66
C VAL A 174 16.72 -8.41 6.21
N LEU A 175 17.60 -8.89 5.32
CA LEU A 175 17.56 -8.55 3.89
C LEU A 175 16.34 -9.16 3.21
N ALA A 176 15.94 -10.39 3.59
CA ALA A 176 14.70 -11.01 3.10
C ALA A 176 13.47 -10.19 3.47
N MET A 177 13.39 -9.70 4.71
CA MET A 177 12.28 -8.85 5.17
C MET A 177 12.29 -7.49 4.48
N THR A 178 13.45 -6.86 4.35
CA THR A 178 13.62 -5.59 3.63
C THR A 178 13.18 -5.72 2.17
N ALA A 179 13.65 -6.77 1.50
CA ALA A 179 13.29 -7.07 0.11
C ALA A 179 11.78 -7.31 -0.05
N ALA A 180 11.15 -8.00 0.88
CA ALA A 180 9.71 -8.27 0.86
C ALA A 180 8.86 -7.00 1.06
N ILE A 181 9.30 -6.09 1.94
CA ILE A 181 8.57 -4.86 2.28
C ILE A 181 8.62 -3.85 1.12
N TRP A 182 9.80 -3.65 0.52
CA TRP A 182 9.99 -2.58 -0.49
C TRP A 182 10.24 -3.10 -1.91
N SER A 183 9.98 -4.37 -2.16
CA SER A 183 10.20 -4.99 -3.49
C SER A 183 11.61 -4.74 -4.03
N ALA A 184 12.63 -4.77 -3.15
CA ALA A 184 14.03 -4.53 -3.47
C ALA A 184 14.80 -5.86 -3.66
N SER A 185 15.88 -5.89 -4.46
CA SER A 185 16.76 -7.05 -4.52
C SER A 185 17.55 -7.21 -3.20
N ILE A 186 17.93 -8.43 -2.85
CA ILE A 186 18.70 -8.69 -1.60
C ILE A 186 19.99 -7.84 -1.58
N ASP A 187 20.69 -7.75 -2.71
CA ASP A 187 21.94 -6.97 -2.80
C ASP A 187 21.69 -5.47 -2.57
N SER A 188 20.65 -4.91 -3.19
CA SER A 188 20.31 -3.49 -3.00
C SER A 188 19.78 -3.18 -1.59
N CYS A 189 19.32 -4.18 -0.84
CA CYS A 189 18.89 -3.98 0.54
C CYS A 189 20.04 -3.62 1.49
N ARG A 190 21.27 -3.96 1.17
CA ARG A 190 22.43 -3.55 1.99
C ARG A 190 22.66 -2.04 1.96
N ASP A 191 22.36 -1.39 0.83
CA ASP A 191 22.53 0.05 0.65
C ASP A 191 21.34 0.87 1.19
N PHE A 192 20.33 0.16 1.76
CA PHE A 192 19.12 0.80 2.25
C PHE A 192 19.43 1.75 3.43
N PRO A 193 18.88 2.99 3.45
CA PRO A 193 19.17 3.96 4.50
C PRO A 193 18.75 3.45 5.87
N LEU A 194 19.70 3.33 6.79
CA LEU A 194 19.50 2.70 8.10
C LEU A 194 18.42 3.39 8.94
N GLN A 195 18.48 4.71 9.05
CA GLN A 195 17.48 5.46 9.84
C GLN A 195 16.06 5.25 9.34
N PHE A 196 15.86 5.30 8.01
CA PHE A 196 14.56 5.06 7.39
C PHE A 196 14.05 3.65 7.71
N PHE A 197 14.92 2.66 7.58
CA PHE A 197 14.63 1.26 7.87
C PHE A 197 14.28 1.04 9.36
N LEU A 198 15.07 1.55 10.30
CA LEU A 198 14.86 1.39 11.72
C LEU A 198 13.56 2.08 12.19
N ASN A 199 13.29 3.29 11.71
CA ASN A 199 12.06 4.01 11.98
C ASN A 199 10.84 3.19 11.53
N PHE A 200 10.92 2.63 10.33
CA PHE A 200 9.84 1.79 9.81
C PHE A 200 9.61 0.54 10.68
N LEU A 201 10.66 -0.23 10.99
CA LEU A 201 10.54 -1.42 11.83
C LEU A 201 9.98 -1.10 13.21
N SER A 202 10.43 -0.01 13.82
CA SER A 202 9.97 0.45 15.14
C SER A 202 8.48 0.81 15.10
N ASN A 203 8.06 1.63 14.14
CA ASN A 203 6.68 2.08 14.01
C ASN A 203 5.70 0.92 13.78
N HIS A 204 6.11 -0.07 12.99
CA HIS A 204 5.30 -1.26 12.70
C HIS A 204 5.42 -2.37 13.75
N GLY A 205 6.15 -2.15 14.85
CA GLY A 205 6.34 -3.14 15.92
C GLY A 205 7.09 -4.41 15.46
N LEU A 206 7.86 -4.33 14.38
CA LEU A 206 8.61 -5.48 13.83
C LEU A 206 9.86 -5.82 14.64
N LEU A 207 10.33 -4.88 15.47
CA LEU A 207 11.40 -5.11 16.46
C LEU A 207 10.89 -5.69 17.78
N ASP A 208 9.57 -5.87 17.91
CA ASP A 208 8.92 -6.38 19.11
C ASP A 208 8.56 -7.86 18.98
N ILE A 209 8.73 -8.62 20.05
CA ILE A 209 8.24 -10.00 20.15
C ILE A 209 6.81 -10.01 20.67
N ALA A 210 6.50 -9.13 21.63
CA ALA A 210 5.18 -8.93 22.20
C ALA A 210 4.68 -7.52 21.86
N ASN A 211 3.38 -7.26 22.07
CA ASN A 211 2.76 -5.96 21.81
C ASN A 211 2.89 -5.49 20.35
N ARG A 212 2.71 -6.43 19.41
CA ARG A 212 2.64 -6.12 17.98
C ARG A 212 1.29 -5.47 17.65
N PRO A 213 1.23 -4.57 16.64
CA PRO A 213 -0.04 -4.01 16.19
C PRO A 213 -0.97 -5.12 15.67
N GLN A 214 -2.28 -4.93 15.86
CA GLN A 214 -3.27 -5.78 15.22
C GLN A 214 -3.45 -5.34 13.77
N TRP A 215 -3.41 -6.31 12.86
CA TRP A 215 -3.63 -6.08 11.44
C TRP A 215 -5.07 -6.35 11.06
N TYR A 216 -5.54 -5.63 10.04
CA TYR A 216 -6.90 -5.67 9.54
C TYR A 216 -6.92 -5.71 8.02
N VAL A 217 -8.03 -6.21 7.47
CA VAL A 217 -8.42 -6.12 6.06
C VAL A 217 -9.79 -5.48 5.94
N ILE A 218 -10.05 -4.80 4.83
CA ILE A 218 -11.37 -4.23 4.54
C ILE A 218 -12.35 -5.38 4.24
N LYS A 219 -13.55 -5.36 4.84
CA LYS A 219 -14.60 -6.32 4.53
C LYS A 219 -15.10 -6.12 3.10
N GLY A 220 -15.18 -7.20 2.32
CA GLY A 220 -15.58 -7.14 0.92
C GLY A 220 -14.46 -6.73 -0.05
N GLY A 221 -13.22 -6.64 0.44
CA GLY A 221 -12.05 -6.21 -0.33
C GLY A 221 -11.83 -4.70 -0.30
N SER A 222 -10.62 -4.28 -0.63
CA SER A 222 -10.18 -2.88 -0.54
C SER A 222 -11.01 -1.92 -1.40
N ARG A 223 -11.52 -2.35 -2.56
CA ARG A 223 -12.39 -1.52 -3.41
C ARG A 223 -13.66 -1.02 -2.70
N SER A 224 -14.07 -1.62 -1.58
CA SER A 224 -15.32 -1.28 -0.88
C SER A 224 -15.35 0.15 -0.34
N TYR A 225 -14.20 0.78 -0.16
CA TYR A 225 -14.16 2.17 0.29
C TYR A 225 -14.23 3.21 -0.86
N ILE A 226 -13.98 2.80 -2.11
CA ILE A 226 -13.93 3.73 -3.26
C ILE A 226 -15.22 4.54 -3.40
N PRO A 227 -16.43 3.93 -3.37
CA PRO A 227 -17.66 4.71 -3.49
C PRO A 227 -17.81 5.77 -2.40
N GLY A 228 -17.46 5.45 -1.15
CA GLY A 228 -17.54 6.39 -0.03
C GLY A 228 -16.61 7.60 -0.19
N LEU A 229 -15.43 7.41 -0.78
CA LEU A 229 -14.46 8.49 -1.01
C LEU A 229 -14.77 9.32 -2.26
N THR A 230 -15.49 8.77 -3.22
CA THR A 230 -15.68 9.41 -4.53
C THR A 230 -17.07 10.01 -4.73
N GLN A 231 -18.06 9.68 -3.89
CA GLN A 231 -19.46 10.14 -4.03
C GLN A 231 -19.64 11.67 -4.02
N SER A 232 -18.72 12.41 -3.41
CA SER A 232 -18.76 13.87 -3.36
C SER A 232 -18.00 14.56 -4.49
N ILE A 233 -17.26 13.82 -5.31
CA ILE A 233 -16.51 14.36 -6.44
C ILE A 233 -17.48 14.67 -7.58
N GLN A 234 -17.49 15.92 -8.05
CA GLN A 234 -18.49 16.39 -9.00
C GLN A 234 -18.28 15.84 -10.42
N ASP A 235 -17.02 15.58 -10.81
CA ASP A 235 -16.69 15.08 -12.15
C ASP A 235 -15.61 14.00 -12.06
N ILE A 236 -15.94 12.79 -12.50
CA ILE A 236 -15.02 11.65 -12.51
C ILE A 236 -14.90 11.14 -13.94
N ARG A 237 -13.68 11.13 -14.46
CA ARG A 237 -13.39 10.78 -15.85
C ARG A 237 -12.49 9.56 -15.93
N LEU A 238 -13.07 8.44 -16.29
CA LEU A 238 -12.35 7.19 -16.58
C LEU A 238 -11.87 7.15 -18.05
N ASN A 239 -10.87 6.31 -18.32
CA ASN A 239 -10.20 6.23 -19.62
C ASN A 239 -9.76 7.62 -20.11
N ALA A 240 -9.42 8.51 -19.19
CA ALA A 240 -9.14 9.92 -19.44
C ALA A 240 -7.69 10.25 -19.06
N ALA A 241 -6.74 9.53 -19.66
CA ALA A 241 -5.33 9.83 -19.49
C ALA A 241 -5.04 11.29 -19.80
N VAL A 242 -4.48 12.02 -18.85
CA VAL A 242 -3.93 13.35 -19.07
C VAL A 242 -2.65 13.19 -19.86
N THR A 243 -2.46 14.01 -20.87
CA THR A 243 -1.28 13.97 -21.76
C THR A 243 -0.38 15.17 -21.61
N SER A 244 -0.91 16.30 -21.10
CA SER A 244 -0.13 17.51 -20.85
C SER A 244 -0.78 18.39 -19.79
N VAL A 245 0.05 19.06 -19.01
CA VAL A 245 -0.30 20.09 -18.03
C VAL A 245 0.55 21.32 -18.31
N THR A 246 -0.09 22.43 -18.69
CA THR A 246 0.59 23.72 -18.96
C THR A 246 0.13 24.74 -17.93
N ARG A 247 1.06 25.42 -17.29
CA ARG A 247 0.77 26.35 -16.19
C ARG A 247 0.95 27.79 -16.63
N PHE A 248 -0.06 28.58 -16.36
CA PHE A 248 -0.06 30.04 -16.59
C PHE A 248 -0.01 30.77 -15.24
N LYS A 249 -0.04 32.08 -15.27
CA LYS A 249 0.04 32.87 -14.04
C LYS A 249 -1.16 32.64 -13.13
N ASP A 250 -2.36 32.56 -13.70
CA ASP A 250 -3.62 32.56 -12.96
C ASP A 250 -4.48 31.30 -13.23
N CYS A 251 -3.99 30.35 -14.03
CA CYS A 251 -4.69 29.11 -14.35
C CYS A 251 -3.75 27.99 -14.81
N VAL A 252 -4.31 26.78 -14.89
CA VAL A 252 -3.64 25.58 -15.40
C VAL A 252 -4.49 24.99 -16.51
N GLU A 253 -3.89 24.65 -17.64
CA GLU A 253 -4.53 23.90 -18.72
C GLU A 253 -4.20 22.41 -18.64
N ILE A 254 -5.22 21.57 -18.69
CA ILE A 254 -5.12 20.11 -18.67
C ILE A 254 -5.59 19.59 -20.02
N THR A 255 -4.72 18.85 -20.72
CA THR A 255 -5.08 18.17 -21.97
C THR A 255 -5.33 16.68 -21.69
N SER A 256 -6.54 16.21 -22.03
CA SER A 256 -6.96 14.82 -21.94
C SER A 256 -7.85 14.48 -23.13
N LYS A 257 -7.68 13.30 -23.73
CA LYS A 257 -8.45 12.86 -24.92
C LYS A 257 -8.44 13.89 -26.08
N GLY A 258 -7.36 14.63 -26.24
CA GLY A 258 -7.23 15.67 -27.27
C GLY A 258 -8.02 16.95 -27.00
N GLN A 259 -8.64 17.11 -25.85
CA GLN A 259 -9.33 18.33 -25.42
C GLN A 259 -8.55 18.99 -24.28
N THR A 260 -8.49 20.33 -24.32
CA THR A 260 -7.83 21.14 -23.30
C THR A 260 -8.86 21.88 -22.48
N GLU A 261 -8.77 21.82 -21.18
CA GLU A 261 -9.64 22.51 -20.22
C GLU A 261 -8.82 23.30 -19.22
N THR A 262 -9.40 24.40 -18.72
CA THR A 262 -8.75 25.30 -17.76
C THR A 262 -9.25 25.05 -16.35
N PHE A 263 -8.32 25.02 -15.39
CA PHE A 263 -8.55 24.86 -13.95
C PHE A 263 -7.80 25.93 -13.16
N ASP A 264 -8.25 26.20 -11.94
CA ASP A 264 -7.55 27.13 -11.06
C ASP A 264 -6.28 26.51 -10.47
N GLU A 265 -6.32 25.21 -10.16
CA GLU A 265 -5.17 24.47 -9.62
C GLU A 265 -5.17 23.00 -10.08
N VAL A 266 -4.00 22.37 -10.04
CA VAL A 266 -3.82 20.96 -10.35
C VAL A 266 -3.14 20.21 -9.19
N ILE A 267 -3.63 18.99 -8.92
CA ILE A 267 -3.05 18.05 -7.96
C ILE A 267 -2.60 16.80 -8.71
N PHE A 268 -1.29 16.56 -8.76
CA PHE A 268 -0.73 15.30 -9.23
C PHE A 268 -0.79 14.26 -8.10
N ALA A 269 -1.65 13.26 -8.26
CA ALA A 269 -1.83 12.12 -7.38
C ALA A 269 -1.41 10.80 -8.06
N CYS A 270 -0.62 10.90 -9.12
CA CYS A 270 0.06 9.83 -9.85
C CYS A 270 1.53 9.68 -9.38
N HIS A 271 2.31 8.79 -9.99
CA HIS A 271 3.73 8.62 -9.69
C HIS A 271 4.52 9.89 -10.03
N SER A 272 5.66 10.10 -9.34
CA SER A 272 6.48 11.31 -9.53
C SER A 272 7.06 11.43 -10.94
N ASP A 273 7.50 10.31 -11.53
CA ASP A 273 7.98 10.24 -12.91
C ASP A 273 6.88 10.57 -13.92
N GLN A 274 5.66 10.08 -13.70
CA GLN A 274 4.48 10.42 -14.50
C GLN A 274 4.14 11.90 -14.36
N ALA A 275 4.12 12.42 -13.13
CA ALA A 275 3.86 13.84 -12.89
C ALA A 275 4.85 14.73 -13.63
N LEU A 276 6.14 14.39 -13.57
CA LEU A 276 7.19 15.12 -14.30
C LEU A 276 6.98 15.05 -15.82
N ALA A 277 6.66 13.88 -16.35
CA ALA A 277 6.43 13.69 -17.79
C ALA A 277 5.21 14.44 -18.32
N LEU A 278 4.20 14.70 -17.47
CA LEU A 278 2.99 15.44 -17.85
C LEU A 278 3.18 16.97 -17.86
N LEU A 279 4.15 17.48 -17.11
CA LEU A 279 4.44 18.91 -17.07
C LEU A 279 5.10 19.38 -18.38
N SER A 280 4.48 20.32 -19.09
CA SER A 280 5.05 20.90 -20.32
C SER A 280 6.15 21.92 -20.03
N ASP A 281 6.19 22.43 -18.80
CA ASP A 281 7.04 23.54 -18.37
C ASP A 281 7.67 23.30 -16.98
N PRO A 282 8.28 22.11 -16.72
CA PRO A 282 8.81 21.79 -15.41
C PRO A 282 9.96 22.77 -15.03
N SER A 283 9.96 23.21 -13.76
CA SER A 283 11.08 23.97 -13.22
C SER A 283 12.26 23.05 -12.94
N GLU A 284 13.45 23.64 -12.77
CA GLU A 284 14.65 22.89 -12.39
C GLU A 284 14.47 22.13 -11.05
N SER A 285 13.85 22.78 -10.06
CA SER A 285 13.54 22.14 -8.76
C SER A 285 12.55 20.98 -8.90
N GLU A 286 11.51 21.12 -9.72
CA GLU A 286 10.55 20.02 -9.98
C GLU A 286 11.24 18.86 -10.69
N THR A 287 12.07 19.13 -11.68
CA THR A 287 12.86 18.11 -12.37
C THR A 287 13.77 17.38 -11.40
N GLN A 288 14.53 18.11 -10.59
CA GLN A 288 15.45 17.52 -9.60
C GLN A 288 14.71 16.64 -8.58
N VAL A 289 13.60 17.14 -8.00
CA VAL A 289 12.89 16.44 -6.93
C VAL A 289 12.10 15.24 -7.46
N LEU A 290 11.36 15.40 -8.55
CA LEU A 290 10.48 14.34 -9.07
C LEU A 290 11.27 13.22 -9.74
N SER A 291 12.38 13.50 -10.42
CA SER A 291 13.23 12.48 -11.06
C SER A 291 14.06 11.66 -10.09
N ALA A 292 14.30 12.15 -8.87
CA ALA A 292 15.05 11.42 -7.86
C ALA A 292 14.29 10.22 -7.27
N ILE A 293 12.98 10.13 -7.50
CA ILE A 293 12.12 9.03 -7.03
C ILE A 293 11.87 8.08 -8.19
N ASN A 294 12.64 7.00 -8.23
CA ASN A 294 12.54 5.99 -9.26
C ASN A 294 11.47 4.94 -8.92
N TYR A 295 10.98 4.22 -9.94
CA TYR A 295 10.01 3.15 -9.78
C TYR A 295 10.54 1.83 -10.34
N ARG A 296 10.17 0.74 -9.67
CA ARG A 296 10.45 -0.62 -10.12
C ARG A 296 9.15 -1.30 -10.53
N VAL A 297 9.16 -1.83 -11.74
CA VAL A 297 8.05 -2.62 -12.27
C VAL A 297 8.12 -4.03 -11.67
N ASN A 298 6.98 -4.52 -11.18
CA ASN A 298 6.80 -5.87 -10.66
C ASN A 298 5.71 -6.59 -11.45
N ASP A 299 5.99 -7.81 -11.86
CA ASP A 299 5.01 -8.73 -12.42
C ASP A 299 4.27 -9.41 -11.26
N VAL A 300 2.95 -9.35 -11.26
CA VAL A 300 2.11 -9.84 -10.17
C VAL A 300 1.07 -10.82 -10.72
N VAL A 301 0.98 -11.99 -10.10
CA VAL A 301 0.09 -13.06 -10.54
C VAL A 301 -0.83 -13.49 -9.41
N LEU A 302 -2.14 -13.46 -9.67
CA LEU A 302 -3.14 -14.14 -8.85
C LEU A 302 -3.30 -15.58 -9.37
N HIS A 303 -3.10 -16.58 -8.50
CA HIS A 303 -3.03 -17.99 -8.90
C HIS A 303 -3.42 -18.94 -7.78
N THR A 304 -3.53 -20.25 -8.14
CA THR A 304 -3.82 -21.35 -7.21
C THR A 304 -2.68 -22.37 -7.09
N ASP A 305 -1.50 -22.07 -7.61
CA ASP A 305 -0.36 -22.97 -7.58
C ASP A 305 0.32 -22.95 -6.21
N LYS A 306 0.05 -23.96 -5.39
CA LYS A 306 0.65 -24.12 -4.06
C LYS A 306 2.13 -24.55 -4.07
N THR A 307 2.70 -24.92 -5.23
CA THR A 307 4.11 -25.33 -5.31
C THR A 307 5.06 -24.14 -5.12
N ILE A 308 4.53 -22.91 -5.18
CA ILE A 308 5.26 -21.68 -4.90
C ILE A 308 5.44 -21.47 -3.38
N LEU A 309 4.53 -21.98 -2.57
CA LEU A 309 4.59 -21.91 -1.10
C LEU A 309 5.67 -22.85 -0.52
N PRO A 310 6.09 -22.67 0.75
CA PRO A 310 6.99 -23.61 1.44
C PRO A 310 6.49 -25.04 1.37
N GLN A 311 7.39 -26.04 1.37
CA GLN A 311 7.01 -27.46 1.40
C GLN A 311 6.34 -27.85 2.73
N GLN A 312 6.82 -27.27 3.82
CA GLN A 312 6.26 -27.49 5.15
C GLN A 312 5.03 -26.61 5.36
N LYS A 313 3.83 -27.17 5.39
CA LYS A 313 2.58 -26.42 5.66
C LYS A 313 2.64 -25.58 6.94
N ARG A 314 3.40 -26.00 7.97
CA ARG A 314 3.62 -25.23 9.20
C ARG A 314 4.41 -23.96 8.95
N ALA A 315 5.15 -23.86 7.83
CA ALA A 315 5.86 -22.66 7.43
C ALA A 315 5.00 -21.70 6.59
N TYR A 316 3.77 -22.08 6.20
CA TYR A 316 2.86 -21.17 5.50
C TYR A 316 2.61 -19.94 6.36
N ALA A 317 2.69 -18.78 5.73
CA ALA A 317 2.47 -17.48 6.34
C ALA A 317 1.61 -16.62 5.41
N SER A 318 1.12 -15.51 5.92
CA SER A 318 0.49 -14.48 5.11
C SER A 318 1.43 -13.98 4.00
N TRP A 319 2.71 -13.80 4.35
CA TRP A 319 3.79 -13.40 3.45
C TRP A 319 4.85 -14.49 3.39
N ASN A 320 5.09 -15.08 2.22
CA ASN A 320 6.05 -16.16 2.01
C ASN A 320 7.15 -15.67 1.07
N TYR A 321 8.31 -15.37 1.62
CA TYR A 321 9.47 -14.92 0.86
C TYR A 321 10.31 -16.10 0.38
N CYS A 322 10.55 -16.17 -0.93
CA CYS A 322 11.36 -17.22 -1.54
C CYS A 322 12.77 -16.68 -1.84
N ILE A 323 13.80 -17.38 -1.39
CA ILE A 323 15.19 -17.14 -1.79
C ILE A 323 15.59 -18.21 -2.80
N ASP A 324 15.86 -17.78 -4.03
CA ASP A 324 16.38 -18.67 -5.09
C ASP A 324 17.47 -17.98 -5.91
N PRO A 325 18.75 -18.21 -5.56
CA PRO A 325 19.88 -17.55 -6.23
C PRO A 325 20.00 -17.83 -7.74
N LYS A 326 19.27 -18.84 -8.25
CA LYS A 326 19.33 -19.21 -9.68
C LYS A 326 18.42 -18.34 -10.57
N VAL A 327 17.49 -17.61 -9.97
CA VAL A 327 16.43 -16.89 -10.69
C VAL A 327 16.31 -15.44 -10.26
N ASP A 328 16.79 -15.12 -9.04
CA ASP A 328 16.37 -13.90 -8.36
C ASP A 328 17.31 -12.72 -8.62
N THR A 329 16.99 -11.94 -9.65
CA THR A 329 17.39 -10.52 -9.73
C THR A 329 16.37 -9.60 -9.07
N LEU A 330 15.14 -10.08 -8.82
CA LEU A 330 14.02 -9.36 -8.22
C LEU A 330 13.49 -10.10 -6.98
N PRO A 331 12.92 -9.39 -6.00
CA PRO A 331 12.33 -9.99 -4.81
C PRO A 331 11.14 -10.86 -5.19
N THR A 332 11.07 -12.04 -4.59
CA THR A 332 10.02 -13.02 -4.84
C THR A 332 9.19 -13.23 -3.59
N LEU A 333 7.98 -12.71 -3.60
CA LEU A 333 7.07 -12.76 -2.47
C LEU A 333 5.73 -13.35 -2.91
N THR A 334 5.23 -14.28 -2.12
CA THR A 334 3.89 -14.87 -2.30
C THR A 334 3.02 -14.56 -1.09
N TYR A 335 1.94 -13.83 -1.31
CA TYR A 335 0.87 -13.66 -0.31
C TYR A 335 -0.07 -14.86 -0.36
N ASN A 336 -0.29 -15.50 0.78
CA ASN A 336 -1.35 -16.50 0.93
C ASN A 336 -2.64 -15.79 1.36
N MET A 337 -3.57 -15.63 0.43
CA MET A 337 -4.78 -14.83 0.62
C MET A 337 -5.79 -15.51 1.54
N ASN A 338 -5.73 -16.85 1.67
CA ASN A 338 -6.56 -17.58 2.62
C ASN A 338 -6.23 -17.17 4.07
N ILE A 339 -4.93 -16.98 4.37
CA ILE A 339 -4.49 -16.49 5.69
C ILE A 339 -4.71 -14.98 5.77
N LEU A 340 -4.18 -14.22 4.80
CA LEU A 340 -4.08 -12.77 4.84
C LEU A 340 -5.46 -12.07 4.77
N GLN A 341 -6.38 -12.55 3.93
CA GLN A 341 -7.75 -12.03 3.88
C GLN A 341 -8.78 -12.93 4.59
N GLY A 342 -8.34 -14.06 5.18
CA GLY A 342 -9.25 -15.01 5.84
C GLY A 342 -10.29 -15.57 4.89
N LEU A 343 -9.89 -15.94 3.65
CA LEU A 343 -10.78 -16.48 2.63
C LEU A 343 -11.11 -17.95 2.91
N GLN A 344 -12.40 -18.27 2.89
CA GLN A 344 -12.89 -19.62 3.19
C GLN A 344 -13.06 -20.42 1.89
N THR A 345 -11.98 -21.04 1.43
CA THR A 345 -11.94 -21.93 0.25
C THR A 345 -10.96 -23.08 0.47
N LYS A 346 -11.17 -24.21 -0.19
CA LYS A 346 -10.28 -25.38 -0.15
C LYS A 346 -9.00 -25.17 -0.98
N GLN A 347 -9.05 -24.28 -1.96
CA GLN A 347 -7.89 -23.93 -2.79
C GLN A 347 -7.04 -22.88 -2.08
N ASP A 348 -5.71 -23.01 -2.18
CA ASP A 348 -4.79 -21.95 -1.79
C ASP A 348 -4.83 -20.86 -2.85
N LEU A 349 -5.31 -19.67 -2.48
CA LEU A 349 -5.28 -18.47 -3.32
C LEU A 349 -4.02 -17.67 -3.00
N CYS A 350 -3.21 -17.45 -4.02
CA CYS A 350 -1.92 -16.77 -3.89
C CYS A 350 -1.82 -15.56 -4.80
N VAL A 351 -1.21 -14.49 -4.29
CA VAL A 351 -0.75 -13.36 -5.09
C VAL A 351 0.77 -13.35 -5.02
N THR A 352 1.44 -13.57 -6.16
CA THR A 352 2.90 -13.73 -6.21
C THR A 352 3.54 -12.65 -7.07
N LEU A 353 4.63 -12.07 -6.56
CA LEU A 353 5.45 -11.08 -7.24
C LEU A 353 6.67 -11.76 -7.87
N ASN A 354 6.95 -11.41 -9.14
CA ASN A 354 8.19 -11.70 -9.86
C ASN A 354 8.58 -13.19 -10.00
N GLN A 355 7.60 -14.10 -9.98
CA GLN A 355 7.84 -15.55 -10.18
C GLN A 355 6.91 -16.20 -11.20
N THR A 356 6.37 -15.45 -12.15
CA THR A 356 5.39 -15.95 -13.13
C THR A 356 5.86 -17.17 -13.90
N SER A 357 7.14 -17.25 -14.24
CA SER A 357 7.73 -18.40 -14.96
C SER A 357 7.69 -19.72 -14.18
N ARG A 358 7.48 -19.66 -12.86
CA ARG A 358 7.39 -20.84 -11.98
C ARG A 358 5.98 -21.30 -11.71
N ILE A 359 5.00 -20.43 -11.97
CA ILE A 359 3.59 -20.75 -11.77
C ILE A 359 3.10 -21.52 -12.98
N ALA A 360 2.57 -22.73 -12.78
CA ALA A 360 2.04 -23.54 -13.87
C ALA A 360 0.88 -22.77 -14.55
N PRO A 361 0.89 -22.63 -15.89
CA PRO A 361 -0.05 -21.78 -16.62
C PRO A 361 -1.53 -22.03 -16.31
N GLN A 362 -1.91 -23.30 -16.08
CA GLN A 362 -3.28 -23.71 -15.73
C GLN A 362 -3.74 -23.22 -14.35
N HIS A 363 -2.85 -22.78 -13.50
CA HIS A 363 -3.15 -22.23 -12.17
C HIS A 363 -3.21 -20.70 -12.14
N ILE A 364 -2.84 -20.03 -13.24
CA ILE A 364 -2.88 -18.57 -13.34
C ILE A 364 -4.32 -18.12 -13.54
N LEU A 365 -4.80 -17.26 -12.66
CA LEU A 365 -6.15 -16.67 -12.71
C LEU A 365 -6.12 -15.29 -13.36
N ARG A 366 -5.15 -14.43 -12.97
CA ARG A 366 -4.98 -13.07 -13.51
C ARG A 366 -3.51 -12.65 -13.40
N ARG A 367 -3.11 -11.72 -14.30
CA ARG A 367 -1.79 -11.07 -14.27
C ARG A 367 -1.95 -9.57 -14.17
N PHE A 368 -1.03 -8.93 -13.45
CA PHE A 368 -0.99 -7.49 -13.24
C PHE A 368 0.44 -7.00 -13.33
N THR A 369 0.60 -5.71 -13.59
CA THR A 369 1.89 -5.02 -13.50
C THR A 369 1.73 -3.87 -12.52
N TYR A 370 2.51 -3.89 -11.45
CA TYR A 370 2.54 -2.81 -10.46
C TYR A 370 3.92 -2.19 -10.38
N SER A 371 3.98 -0.86 -10.30
CA SER A 371 5.22 -0.13 -10.10
C SER A 371 5.31 0.39 -8.67
N HIS A 372 6.41 0.05 -7.99
CA HIS A 372 6.66 0.48 -6.62
C HIS A 372 7.83 1.46 -6.57
N PRO A 373 7.75 2.52 -5.72
CA PRO A 373 8.86 3.47 -5.55
C PRO A 373 10.08 2.76 -4.95
N VAL A 374 11.26 3.16 -5.42
CA VAL A 374 12.55 2.68 -4.92
C VAL A 374 13.12 3.72 -3.96
N PHE A 375 13.35 3.30 -2.72
CA PHE A 375 13.89 4.19 -1.68
C PHE A 375 15.41 4.14 -1.66
N THR A 376 16.04 5.27 -2.01
CA THR A 376 17.48 5.53 -1.98
C THR A 376 17.77 6.75 -1.10
N LEU A 377 19.04 7.02 -0.82
CA LEU A 377 19.41 8.25 -0.11
C LEU A 377 18.96 9.50 -0.87
N GLU A 378 19.04 9.48 -2.21
CA GLU A 378 18.61 10.59 -3.06
C GLU A 378 17.09 10.79 -2.99
N SER A 379 16.31 9.72 -3.06
CA SER A 379 14.84 9.83 -2.95
C SER A 379 14.40 10.34 -1.58
N ILE A 380 15.10 9.97 -0.50
CA ILE A 380 14.82 10.47 0.87
C ILE A 380 15.16 11.96 1.00
N VAL A 381 16.23 12.42 0.34
CA VAL A 381 16.55 13.85 0.26
C VAL A 381 15.47 14.58 -0.54
N ALA A 382 15.04 14.03 -1.67
CA ALA A 382 13.98 14.61 -2.50
C ALA A 382 12.66 14.72 -1.75
N GLN A 383 12.27 13.73 -0.93
CA GLN A 383 11.09 13.80 -0.08
C GLN A 383 11.08 15.04 0.83
N LYS A 384 12.23 15.40 1.41
CA LYS A 384 12.38 16.59 2.28
C LYS A 384 12.25 17.89 1.51
N LEU A 385 12.50 17.88 0.21
CA LEU A 385 12.38 19.04 -0.67
C LEU A 385 10.98 19.21 -1.27
N ARG A 386 10.02 18.34 -0.97
CA ARG A 386 8.63 18.45 -1.47
C ARG A 386 8.02 19.83 -1.30
N SER A 387 8.26 20.48 -0.16
CA SER A 387 7.71 21.81 0.13
C SER A 387 8.22 22.91 -0.81
N SER A 388 9.35 22.71 -1.48
CA SER A 388 9.92 23.68 -2.45
C SER A 388 9.21 23.64 -3.80
N ILE A 389 8.46 22.57 -4.11
CA ILE A 389 7.74 22.41 -5.37
C ILE A 389 6.22 22.39 -5.19
N CYS A 390 5.72 21.87 -4.07
CA CYS A 390 4.30 21.69 -3.82
C CYS A 390 3.65 23.01 -3.36
N GLY A 391 2.56 23.43 -4.04
CA GLY A 391 1.87 24.69 -3.80
C GLY A 391 2.42 25.88 -4.59
N ASN A 392 3.43 25.65 -5.43
CA ASN A 392 3.97 26.66 -6.34
C ASN A 392 3.33 26.52 -7.72
N ARG A 393 3.19 27.64 -8.45
CA ARG A 393 2.66 27.67 -9.81
C ARG A 393 1.33 26.90 -9.95
N LEU A 394 0.41 27.06 -8.97
CA LEU A 394 -0.91 26.42 -8.92
C LEU A 394 -0.86 24.87 -8.96
N THR A 395 0.25 24.28 -8.51
CA THR A 395 0.53 22.85 -8.67
C THR A 395 0.84 22.19 -7.33
N HIS A 396 0.21 21.03 -7.09
CA HIS A 396 0.42 20.23 -5.88
C HIS A 396 0.76 18.79 -6.25
N PHE A 397 1.52 18.13 -5.36
CA PHE A 397 1.96 16.76 -5.55
C PHE A 397 1.62 15.93 -4.30
N CYS A 398 0.91 14.82 -4.46
CA CYS A 398 0.66 13.84 -3.43
C CYS A 398 0.90 12.42 -3.95
N GLY A 399 1.09 11.48 -3.06
CA GLY A 399 1.40 10.09 -3.37
C GLY A 399 2.11 9.43 -2.20
N ALA A 400 2.01 8.12 -2.07
CA ALA A 400 2.64 7.36 -0.99
C ALA A 400 4.18 7.49 -0.98
N TYR A 401 4.78 7.77 -2.13
CA TYR A 401 6.23 7.93 -2.32
C TYR A 401 6.84 9.14 -1.58
N TRP A 402 6.01 10.05 -1.07
CA TRP A 402 6.49 11.17 -0.24
C TRP A 402 6.85 10.75 1.19
N TYR A 403 6.58 9.50 1.57
CA TYR A 403 6.90 8.92 2.87
C TYR A 403 7.44 7.51 2.71
N ASN A 404 6.85 6.50 3.35
CA ASN A 404 7.37 5.11 3.33
C ASN A 404 6.79 4.23 2.21
N GLY A 405 5.86 4.74 1.39
CA GLY A 405 5.29 4.03 0.24
C GLY A 405 4.02 3.24 0.56
N PHE A 406 3.41 3.38 1.73
CA PHE A 406 2.21 2.65 2.14
C PHE A 406 0.92 3.46 1.96
N HIS A 407 -0.22 2.81 2.11
CA HIS A 407 -1.54 3.43 1.92
C HIS A 407 -1.77 4.63 2.85
N GLU A 408 -1.39 4.51 4.13
CA GLU A 408 -1.42 5.64 5.07
C GLU A 408 -0.58 6.83 4.57
N ASP A 409 0.57 6.55 3.97
CA ASP A 409 1.43 7.60 3.42
C ASP A 409 0.77 8.32 2.24
N GLY A 410 0.01 7.57 1.44
CA GLY A 410 -0.83 8.15 0.39
C GLY A 410 -1.88 9.09 0.95
N VAL A 411 -2.60 8.67 1.99
CA VAL A 411 -3.57 9.51 2.71
C VAL A 411 -2.89 10.73 3.32
N ARG A 412 -1.81 10.53 4.08
CA ARG A 412 -1.05 11.59 4.73
C ARG A 412 -0.58 12.64 3.74
N SER A 413 -0.02 12.22 2.62
CA SER A 413 0.46 13.16 1.59
C SER A 413 -0.65 13.98 0.95
N ALA A 414 -1.85 13.40 0.83
CA ALA A 414 -3.04 14.11 0.36
C ALA A 414 -3.54 15.10 1.40
N LEU A 415 -3.52 14.75 2.69
CA LEU A 415 -3.86 15.67 3.79
C LEU A 415 -2.93 16.89 3.82
N ASP A 416 -1.62 16.70 3.56
CA ASP A 416 -0.68 17.83 3.48
C ASP A 416 -1.09 18.80 2.35
N VAL A 417 -1.61 18.29 1.23
CA VAL A 417 -2.15 19.13 0.14
C VAL A 417 -3.44 19.80 0.60
N CYS A 418 -4.40 19.06 1.16
CA CYS A 418 -5.68 19.61 1.60
C CYS A 418 -5.51 20.70 2.66
N HIS A 419 -4.53 20.58 3.57
CA HIS A 419 -4.22 21.61 4.56
C HIS A 419 -3.80 22.95 3.93
N ARG A 420 -3.22 22.96 2.71
CA ARG A 420 -2.92 24.20 1.98
C ARG A 420 -4.18 24.93 1.53
N PHE A 421 -5.30 24.23 1.43
CA PHE A 421 -6.63 24.77 1.17
C PHE A 421 -7.42 25.06 2.47
N GLY A 422 -6.79 24.87 3.65
CA GLY A 422 -7.45 25.05 4.94
C GLY A 422 -8.41 23.91 5.31
N ILE A 423 -8.32 22.74 4.64
CA ILE A 423 -9.22 21.61 4.82
C ILE A 423 -8.49 20.45 5.49
N SER A 424 -9.13 19.84 6.50
CA SER A 424 -8.61 18.67 7.23
C SER A 424 -9.66 17.56 7.35
N LEU A 425 -9.26 16.38 7.80
CA LEU A 425 -10.21 15.32 8.14
C LEU A 425 -11.16 15.71 9.29
N ASP A 426 -10.73 16.60 10.21
CA ASP A 426 -11.54 17.05 11.32
C ASP A 426 -12.59 18.10 10.90
N SER A 427 -12.35 18.82 9.81
CA SER A 427 -13.29 19.80 9.27
C SER A 427 -14.46 19.16 8.49
N VAL A 428 -14.39 17.84 8.30
CA VAL A 428 -15.45 17.07 7.67
C VAL A 428 -16.34 16.50 8.75
N ASP A 429 -17.47 17.17 9.04
CA ASP A 429 -18.50 16.60 9.90
C ASP A 429 -18.86 15.21 9.37
N SER A 430 -18.97 14.24 10.31
CA SER A 430 -19.47 12.91 10.00
C SER A 430 -20.82 13.08 9.32
N THR A 431 -20.84 12.94 7.99
CA THR A 431 -22.11 12.86 7.25
C THR A 431 -22.94 11.78 7.93
N GLU A 432 -24.23 12.02 8.13
CA GLU A 432 -25.16 11.02 8.63
C GLU A 432 -24.88 9.69 7.90
N PRO A 433 -24.84 8.55 8.63
CA PRO A 433 -24.60 7.27 8.01
C PRO A 433 -25.62 7.10 6.89
N LEU A 434 -25.14 6.76 5.69
CA LEU A 434 -25.97 6.43 4.54
C LEU A 434 -27.17 5.61 5.01
N ALA A 435 -28.39 6.15 4.86
CA ALA A 435 -29.62 5.47 5.16
C ALA A 435 -29.51 4.07 4.56
N LYS A 436 -29.61 3.06 5.41
CA LYS A 436 -29.66 1.65 4.99
C LYS A 436 -30.68 1.59 3.87
N SER A 437 -30.24 1.31 2.64
CA SER A 437 -31.17 0.94 1.60
C SER A 437 -31.97 -0.24 2.17
N GLU A 438 -33.25 -0.02 2.40
CA GLU A 438 -34.18 -1.06 2.80
C GLU A 438 -34.05 -2.18 1.77
N THR A 439 -33.35 -3.24 2.15
CA THR A 439 -33.52 -4.54 1.53
C THR A 439 -34.99 -4.89 1.77
N SER A 440 -35.80 -4.80 0.73
CA SER A 440 -37.13 -5.32 0.71
C SER A 440 -37.10 -6.76 1.26
N GLU A 441 -37.58 -6.92 2.49
CA GLU A 441 -38.00 -8.21 3.02
C GLU A 441 -39.06 -8.71 2.06
N ILE A 442 -38.70 -9.68 1.24
CA ILE A 442 -39.68 -10.53 0.56
C ILE A 442 -40.28 -11.34 1.69
N GLN A 443 -41.51 -10.97 2.07
CA GLN A 443 -42.39 -11.75 2.92
C GLN A 443 -42.48 -13.17 2.34
N GLU A 444 -41.94 -14.14 3.08
CA GLU A 444 -42.39 -15.51 3.03
C GLU A 444 -43.74 -15.59 3.73
N ASP A 445 -44.83 -15.36 3.00
CA ASP A 445 -46.16 -15.69 3.44
C ASP A 445 -46.60 -17.07 2.91
N ALA A 446 -46.74 -17.92 3.88
CA ALA A 446 -47.69 -19.04 3.98
C ALA A 446 -48.06 -19.85 2.73
N LEU A 447 -47.66 -21.10 2.72
CA LEU A 447 -48.47 -22.21 2.24
C LEU A 447 -48.22 -23.45 3.10
N THR A 448 -48.83 -23.47 4.29
CA THR A 448 -49.22 -24.68 5.00
C THR A 448 -50.65 -25.01 4.60
N GLN A 449 -50.90 -26.07 3.82
CA GLN A 449 -52.02 -26.98 3.95
C GLN A 449 -51.83 -28.15 2.99
N GLY A 450 -51.66 -29.35 3.58
CA GLY A 450 -51.71 -30.59 2.85
C GLY A 450 -53.13 -30.91 2.33
N PRO A 451 -53.31 -32.01 1.60
CA PRO A 451 -53.89 -33.17 2.29
C PRO A 451 -53.20 -34.51 1.97
N ALA A 452 -53.49 -35.42 2.88
CA ALA A 452 -53.21 -36.85 2.85
C ALA A 452 -53.94 -37.61 1.77
N HIS A 453 -53.47 -38.87 1.51
CA HIS A 453 -54.02 -40.02 0.80
C HIS A 453 -53.75 -40.15 -0.71
N ALA A 454 -52.88 -41.07 -1.05
CA ALA A 454 -53.03 -42.47 -1.49
C ALA A 454 -51.63 -43.07 -1.72
#